data_8452f07af790e216ff5f567309132dbc
#
_entry.id   8452f07af790e216ff5f567309132dbc
#
_cell.length_a   1.000
_cell.length_b   1.000
_cell.length_c   1.000
_cell.angle_alpha   90.00
_cell.angle_beta   90.00
_cell.angle_gamma   90.00
#
_symmetry.space_group_name_H-M   'P 1'
#
loop_
_entity.id
_entity.type
_entity.pdbx_description
1 polymer ?
#
loop_
_entity_poly.entity_id
_entity_poly.type
_entity_poly.pdbx_seq_one_letter_code
_entity_poly.pdbx_strand_id
1 'polypeptide(L)'
;MNIIKEIRKEQHLSIKFVSQMLNLTQKTYKRFENNEITLNKEKLTLLYKLLGITADDLARIKKEKTLTKDEIEMSKLKNYNN
;
A
#
# COMPACT_ATOMS: atom_id res chain seq x y z
N MET A 1 7.08 -5.57 0.26
CA MET A 1 6.51 -5.29 -1.06
C MET A 1 5.15 -4.60 -0.88
N ASN A 2 4.86 -3.57 -1.66
CA ASN A 2 3.62 -2.80 -1.49
C ASN A 2 2.55 -3.28 -2.49
N ILE A 3 1.43 -3.75 -1.98
CA ILE A 3 0.34 -4.29 -2.81
C ILE A 3 -0.25 -3.21 -3.74
N ILE A 4 -0.38 -1.99 -3.24
CA ILE A 4 -0.90 -0.86 -4.03
C ILE A 4 0.00 -0.61 -5.24
N LYS A 5 1.31 -0.64 -5.04
CA LYS A 5 2.28 -0.45 -6.13
C LYS A 5 2.13 -1.54 -7.19
N GLU A 6 1.95 -2.78 -6.77
CA GLU A 6 1.76 -3.91 -7.69
C GLU A 6 0.49 -3.75 -8.51
N ILE A 7 -0.63 -3.42 -7.86
CA ILE A 7 -1.92 -3.23 -8.54
C ILE A 7 -1.82 -2.08 -9.54
N ARG A 8 -1.19 -0.98 -9.14
CA ARG A 8 -0.99 0.16 -10.03
C ARG A 8 -0.22 -0.26 -11.29
N LYS A 9 0.88 -0.99 -11.11
CA LYS A 9 1.70 -1.46 -12.23
C LYS A 9 0.95 -2.43 -13.14
N GLU A 10 0.17 -3.33 -12.57
CA GLU A 10 -0.65 -4.27 -13.34
C GLU A 10 -1.64 -3.54 -14.24
N GLN A 11 -2.13 -2.38 -13.79
CA GLN A 11 -3.06 -1.56 -14.57
C GLN A 11 -2.35 -0.56 -15.48
N HIS A 12 -1.01 -0.60 -15.53
CA HIS A 12 -0.19 0.29 -16.36
C HIS A 12 -0.41 1.78 -16.05
N LEU A 13 -0.69 2.09 -14.78
CA LEU A 13 -0.88 3.48 -14.34
C LEU A 13 0.45 4.07 -13.86
N SER A 14 0.72 5.32 -14.25
CA SER A 14 1.92 6.01 -13.81
C SER A 14 1.74 6.63 -12.43
N ILE A 15 2.85 6.84 -11.73
CA ILE A 15 2.86 7.58 -10.46
C ILE A 15 2.32 8.99 -10.68
N LYS A 16 2.69 9.62 -11.81
CA LYS A 16 2.21 10.96 -12.15
C LYS A 16 0.68 11.00 -12.24
N PHE A 17 0.09 10.05 -12.93
CA PHE A 17 -1.36 9.99 -13.09
C PHE A 17 -2.05 9.80 -11.75
N VAL A 18 -1.63 8.81 -10.97
CA VAL A 18 -2.27 8.49 -9.69
C VAL A 18 -2.11 9.64 -8.70
N SER A 19 -0.92 10.23 -8.60
CA SER A 19 -0.69 11.35 -7.71
C SER A 19 -1.55 12.56 -8.06
N GLN A 20 -1.71 12.85 -9.35
CA GLN A 20 -2.60 13.92 -9.80
C GLN A 20 -4.06 13.66 -9.42
N MET A 21 -4.52 12.44 -9.59
CA MET A 21 -5.89 12.07 -9.24
C MET A 21 -6.16 12.18 -7.74
N LEU A 22 -5.14 12.02 -6.92
CA LEU A 22 -5.23 12.15 -5.47
C LEU A 22 -4.89 13.56 -4.99
N ASN A 23 -4.58 14.47 -5.90
CA ASN A 23 -4.13 15.83 -5.57
C ASN A 23 -2.91 15.80 -4.64
N LEU A 24 -1.96 14.93 -4.95
CA LEU A 24 -0.69 14.79 -4.23
C LEU A 24 0.46 15.07 -5.18
N THR A 25 1.61 15.48 -4.63
CA THR A 25 2.83 15.55 -5.43
C THR A 25 3.32 14.13 -5.70
N GLN A 26 4.08 13.94 -6.78
CA GLN A 26 4.67 12.64 -7.09
C GLN A 26 5.60 12.17 -5.97
N LYS A 27 6.35 13.10 -5.40
CA LYS A 27 7.26 12.80 -4.30
C LYS A 27 6.52 12.23 -3.09
N THR A 28 5.42 12.87 -2.70
CA THR A 28 4.60 12.42 -1.57
C THR A 28 3.99 11.05 -1.85
N TYR A 29 3.45 10.87 -3.05
CA TYR A 29 2.85 9.59 -3.41
C TYR A 29 3.88 8.46 -3.45
N LYS A 30 5.09 8.73 -3.98
CA LYS A 30 6.18 7.75 -3.96
C LYS A 30 6.55 7.31 -2.55
N ARG A 31 6.59 8.26 -1.62
CA ARG A 31 6.89 7.94 -0.22
C ARG A 31 5.82 7.02 0.37
N PHE A 32 4.57 7.22 -0.01
CA PHE A 32 3.49 6.31 0.39
C PHE A 32 3.73 4.90 -0.17
N GLU A 33 4.06 4.77 -1.45
CA GLU A 33 4.32 3.46 -2.06
C GLU A 33 5.56 2.77 -1.44
N ASN A 34 6.50 3.55 -0.95
CA ASN A 34 7.70 3.02 -0.29
C ASN A 34 7.49 2.76 1.21
N ASN A 35 6.26 2.87 1.69
CA ASN A 35 5.89 2.66 3.08
C ASN A 35 6.56 3.63 4.06
N GLU A 36 6.98 4.80 3.58
CA GLU A 36 7.59 5.84 4.40
C GLU A 36 6.55 6.71 5.10
N ILE A 37 5.38 6.87 4.49
CA ILE A 37 4.27 7.65 5.04
C ILE A 37 2.96 6.92 4.80
N THR A 38 1.91 7.31 5.52
CA THR A 38 0.55 6.85 5.27
C THR A 38 -0.26 8.00 4.68
N LEU A 39 -1.35 7.68 4.01
CA LEU A 39 -2.31 8.65 3.53
C LEU A 39 -3.50 8.70 4.48
N ASN A 40 -4.18 9.85 4.54
CA ASN A 40 -5.39 9.93 5.34
C ASN A 40 -6.50 9.08 4.71
N LYS A 41 -7.56 8.85 5.48
CA LYS A 41 -8.66 7.97 5.08
C LYS A 41 -9.31 8.42 3.76
N GLU A 42 -9.46 9.72 3.59
CA GLU A 42 -10.07 10.31 2.40
C GLU A 42 -9.26 9.99 1.14
N LYS A 43 -7.95 10.20 1.20
CA LYS A 43 -7.04 9.90 0.08
C LYS A 43 -6.98 8.41 -0.20
N LEU A 44 -6.96 7.58 0.83
CA LEU A 44 -6.98 6.13 0.67
C LEU A 44 -8.25 5.66 -0.01
N THR A 45 -9.40 6.21 0.37
CA THR A 45 -10.68 5.87 -0.24
C THR A 45 -10.68 6.20 -1.73
N LEU A 46 -10.18 7.39 -2.09
CA LEU A 46 -10.07 7.79 -3.49
C LEU A 46 -9.12 6.86 -4.27
N LEU A 47 -8.00 6.51 -3.67
CA LEU A 47 -7.04 5.61 -4.29
C LEU A 47 -7.64 4.23 -4.53
N TYR A 48 -8.33 3.68 -3.56
CA TYR A 48 -8.97 2.37 -3.69
C TYR A 48 -10.02 2.37 -4.81
N LYS A 49 -10.81 3.43 -4.91
CA LYS A 49 -11.78 3.59 -6.00
C LYS A 49 -11.08 3.69 -7.36
N LEU A 50 -10.02 4.48 -7.42
CA LEU A 50 -9.27 4.68 -8.65
C LEU A 50 -8.68 3.37 -9.18
N LEU A 51 -8.14 2.55 -8.29
CA LEU A 51 -7.52 1.28 -8.64
C LEU A 51 -8.51 0.11 -8.73
N GLY A 52 -9.77 0.33 -8.38
CA GLY A 52 -10.77 -0.73 -8.38
C GLY A 52 -10.44 -1.85 -7.39
N ILE A 53 -10.01 -1.50 -6.19
CA ILE A 53 -9.59 -2.45 -5.17
C ILE A 53 -10.74 -3.38 -4.80
N THR A 54 -10.53 -4.68 -4.91
CA THR A 54 -11.51 -5.70 -4.54
C THR A 54 -11.43 -6.00 -3.05
N ALA A 55 -12.41 -6.77 -2.54
CA ALA A 55 -12.40 -7.22 -1.14
C ALA A 55 -11.16 -8.08 -0.86
N ASP A 56 -10.75 -8.92 -1.80
CA ASP A 56 -9.53 -9.74 -1.67
C ASP A 56 -8.28 -8.87 -1.63
N ASP A 57 -8.21 -7.87 -2.50
CA ASP A 57 -7.09 -6.91 -2.51
C ASP A 57 -7.03 -6.15 -1.19
N LEU A 58 -8.18 -5.72 -0.67
CA LEU A 58 -8.24 -4.99 0.59
C LEU A 58 -7.76 -5.85 1.75
N ALA A 59 -8.12 -7.13 1.76
CA ALA A 59 -7.65 -8.08 2.77
C ALA A 59 -6.13 -8.22 2.72
N ARG A 60 -5.54 -8.32 1.52
CA ARG A 60 -4.09 -8.37 1.32
C ARG A 60 -3.41 -7.10 1.82
N ILE A 61 -3.98 -5.94 1.52
CA ILE A 61 -3.46 -4.64 1.97
C ILE A 61 -3.48 -4.55 3.49
N LYS A 62 -4.58 -4.93 4.11
CA LYS A 62 -4.71 -4.92 5.58
C LYS A 62 -3.70 -5.85 6.23
N LYS A 63 -3.52 -7.03 5.68
CA LYS A 63 -2.54 -8.00 6.18
C LYS A 63 -1.12 -7.43 6.10
N GLU A 64 -0.78 -6.77 4.99
CA GLU A 64 0.52 -6.14 4.82
C GLU A 64 0.74 -5.02 5.84
N LYS A 65 -0.28 -4.18 6.07
CA LYS A 65 -0.19 -3.05 7.00
C LYS A 65 -0.15 -3.45 8.46
N THR A 66 -0.76 -4.58 8.82
CA THR A 66 -0.75 -5.05 10.21
C THR A 66 0.56 -5.70 10.59
N LEU A 67 1.38 -6.07 9.62
CA LEU A 67 2.70 -6.64 9.88
C LEU A 67 3.71 -5.51 10.07
N THR A 68 3.89 -5.09 11.30
CA THR A 68 4.94 -4.14 11.66
C THR A 68 6.29 -4.88 11.62
N LYS A 69 7.37 -4.11 11.61
CA LYS A 69 8.71 -4.67 11.65
C LYS A 69 8.89 -5.60 12.85
N ASP A 70 8.36 -5.20 14.01
CA ASP A 70 8.44 -6.00 15.23
C ASP A 70 7.64 -7.30 15.10
N GLU A 71 6.46 -7.23 14.50
CA GLU A 71 5.63 -8.41 14.26
C GLU A 71 6.30 -9.38 13.30
N ILE A 72 6.97 -8.88 12.29
CA ILE A 72 7.73 -9.71 11.35
C ILE A 72 8.86 -10.41 12.08
N GLU A 73 9.58 -9.71 12.94
CA GLU A 73 10.67 -10.29 13.74
C GLU A 73 10.14 -11.33 14.71
N MET A 74 9.04 -11.05 15.39
CA MET A 74 8.41 -12.02 16.28
C MET A 74 7.93 -13.26 15.52
N SER A 75 7.38 -13.06 14.34
CA SER A 75 6.97 -14.17 13.49
C SER A 75 8.16 -15.05 13.11
N LYS A 76 9.29 -14.44 12.78
CA LYS A 76 10.53 -15.16 12.48
C LYS A 76 11.04 -15.92 13.70
N LEU A 77 11.01 -15.29 14.87
CA LEU A 77 11.42 -15.94 16.12
C LEU A 77 10.52 -17.10 16.45
N LYS A 78 9.22 -16.93 16.29
CA LYS A 78 8.25 -18.00 16.50
C LYS A 78 8.48 -19.19 15.60
N ASN A 79 8.74 -18.94 14.32
CA ASN A 79 9.07 -19.97 13.36
C ASN A 79 10.41 -20.64 13.70
N TYR A 80 11.33 -19.87 14.21
CA TYR A 80 12.65 -20.34 14.58
C TYR A 80 12.60 -21.27 15.78
N ASN A 81 11.71 -20.98 16.73
CA ASN A 81 11.56 -21.76 17.97
C ASN A 81 10.67 -22.99 17.80
N ASN A 82 10.04 -23.12 16.69
CA ASN A 82 9.26 -24.28 16.35
C ASN A 82 10.04 -25.24 15.48
#